data_04c5d83db1338fc48166934533bf7b5c
#
_entry.id   04c5d83db1338fc48166934533bf7b5c
#
_cell.length_a   1.000
_cell.length_b   1.000
_cell.length_c   1.000
_cell.angle_alpha   90.00
_cell.angle_beta   90.00
_cell.angle_gamma   90.00
#
_symmetry.space_group_name_H-M   'P 1'
#
loop_
_entity.id
_entity.type
_entity.pdbx_description
1 polymer ?
#
loop_
_entity_poly.entity_id
_entity_poly.type
_entity_poly.pdbx_seq_one_letter_code
_entity_poly.pdbx_strand_id
1 'polypeptide(L)'
;MNPLEIGGLFRHCLPLFSALFMFNLIESVPKFAMEGMLPYDSQLYFNALFFPAQGILLAAGFLYKPQLLRLANIWSNPRRRRKFDLIVLAMIAVITLMTAGTLVFMGWLGIPIMSFMYGVDFEAYRQVAYLMIVAGGVSAAIDFLYAIITVLRRQSSATKPYAITFAFSLMVPTALIWLTGLTGAVAGYLASMVLLLALLSIEYHRIRQDLSEKNRSPFHA
;
A
#
# COMPACT_ATOMS: atom_id res chain seq x y z
N MET A 1 16.04 -25.74 20.54
CA MET A 1 14.69 -25.40 20.02
C MET A 1 14.04 -26.67 19.52
N ASN A 2 12.87 -27.01 20.05
CA ASN A 2 12.15 -28.23 19.67
C ASN A 2 11.57 -28.05 18.26
N PRO A 3 11.63 -29.07 17.36
CA PRO A 3 11.07 -28.98 16.02
C PRO A 3 9.56 -28.65 15.99
N LEU A 4 8.83 -28.98 17.05
CA LEU A 4 7.41 -28.61 17.23
C LEU A 4 7.21 -27.10 17.49
N GLU A 5 8.14 -26.45 18.16
CA GLU A 5 8.10 -24.99 18.39
C GLU A 5 8.43 -24.21 17.12
N ILE A 6 9.34 -24.74 16.29
CA ILE A 6 9.69 -24.18 14.98
C ILE A 6 8.51 -24.24 14.04
N GLY A 7 7.79 -25.37 13.97
CA GLY A 7 6.58 -25.52 13.16
C GLY A 7 5.45 -24.58 13.58
N GLY A 8 5.27 -24.37 14.89
CA GLY A 8 4.32 -23.39 15.42
C GLY A 8 4.66 -21.97 15.04
N LEU A 9 5.92 -21.57 15.13
CA LEU A 9 6.41 -20.25 14.74
C LEU A 9 6.20 -20.00 13.25
N PHE A 10 6.54 -20.96 12.39
CA PHE A 10 6.34 -20.90 10.94
C PHE A 10 4.85 -20.65 10.59
N ARG A 11 3.94 -21.38 11.24
CA ARG A 11 2.50 -21.27 11.00
C ARG A 11 1.96 -19.87 11.37
N HIS A 12 2.55 -19.22 12.36
CA HIS A 12 2.16 -17.85 12.76
C HIS A 12 2.78 -16.77 11.86
N CYS A 13 3.98 -17.02 11.31
CA CYS A 13 4.64 -16.09 10.40
C CYS A 13 4.16 -16.20 8.95
N LEU A 14 3.60 -17.35 8.55
CA LEU A 14 3.17 -17.61 7.18
C LEU A 14 2.15 -16.59 6.65
N PRO A 15 1.10 -16.18 7.40
CA PRO A 15 0.16 -15.17 6.93
C PRO A 15 0.81 -13.79 6.70
N LEU A 16 1.76 -13.42 7.56
CA LEU A 16 2.52 -12.18 7.42
C LEU A 16 3.39 -12.22 6.16
N PHE A 17 4.15 -13.31 5.99
CA PHE A 17 5.00 -13.51 4.83
C PHE A 17 4.19 -13.53 3.53
N SER A 18 3.06 -14.26 3.50
CA SER A 18 2.24 -14.36 2.29
C SER A 18 1.63 -13.01 1.89
N ALA A 19 1.19 -12.19 2.85
CA ALA A 19 0.66 -10.85 2.56
C ALA A 19 1.74 -9.93 1.98
N LEU A 20 2.93 -9.88 2.58
CA LEU A 20 4.06 -9.08 2.09
C LEU A 20 4.56 -9.58 0.73
N PHE A 21 4.62 -10.88 0.53
CA PHE A 21 5.03 -11.49 -0.73
C PHE A 21 4.04 -11.15 -1.85
N MET A 22 2.72 -11.29 -1.60
CA MET A 22 1.68 -10.91 -2.54
C MET A 22 1.70 -9.41 -2.85
N PHE A 23 1.98 -8.55 -1.87
CA PHE A 23 2.13 -7.13 -2.11
C PHE A 23 3.25 -6.83 -3.09
N ASN A 24 4.43 -7.41 -2.89
CA ASN A 24 5.56 -7.27 -3.81
C ASN A 24 5.24 -7.80 -5.22
N LEU A 25 4.48 -8.89 -5.32
CA LEU A 25 4.04 -9.41 -6.61
C LEU A 25 3.09 -8.42 -7.29
N ILE A 26 2.09 -7.86 -6.58
CA ILE A 26 1.15 -6.87 -7.12
C ILE A 26 1.91 -5.65 -7.68
N GLU A 27 2.93 -5.17 -6.96
CA GLU A 27 3.78 -4.06 -7.43
C GLU A 27 4.62 -4.42 -8.67
N SER A 28 4.97 -5.70 -8.82
CA SER A 28 5.85 -6.16 -9.89
C SER A 28 5.09 -6.57 -11.17
N VAL A 29 3.81 -6.95 -11.05
CA VAL A 29 3.00 -7.40 -12.20
C VAL A 29 3.00 -6.41 -13.37
N PRO A 30 2.79 -5.09 -13.20
CA PRO A 30 2.82 -4.16 -14.32
C PRO A 30 4.18 -4.15 -15.03
N LYS A 31 5.29 -4.31 -14.30
CA LYS A 31 6.64 -4.35 -14.86
C LYS A 31 6.86 -5.60 -15.72
N PHE A 32 6.46 -6.76 -15.22
CA PHE A 32 6.53 -8.02 -15.97
C PHE A 32 5.61 -8.01 -17.20
N ALA A 33 4.40 -7.48 -17.07
CA ALA A 33 3.46 -7.38 -18.17
C ALA A 33 3.97 -6.46 -19.29
N MET A 34 4.66 -5.37 -18.94
CA MET A 34 5.26 -4.47 -19.93
C MET A 34 6.42 -5.13 -20.70
N GLU A 35 7.20 -6.01 -20.06
CA GLU A 35 8.39 -6.62 -20.66
C GLU A 35 8.09 -7.37 -21.98
N GLY A 36 6.91 -7.98 -22.08
CA GLY A 36 6.49 -8.70 -23.29
C GLY A 36 5.66 -7.87 -24.28
N MET A 37 5.22 -6.66 -23.90
CA MET A 37 4.20 -5.90 -24.65
C MET A 37 4.67 -4.53 -25.12
N LEU A 38 5.63 -3.91 -24.44
CA LEU A 38 6.07 -2.53 -24.73
C LEU A 38 7.58 -2.47 -25.01
N PRO A 39 8.04 -1.43 -25.76
CA PRO A 39 9.46 -1.15 -25.94
C PRO A 39 10.17 -0.98 -24.58
N TYR A 40 11.46 -1.32 -24.53
CA TYR A 40 12.30 -1.23 -23.34
C TYR A 40 12.28 0.15 -22.67
N ASP A 41 12.20 1.22 -23.48
CA ASP A 41 12.14 2.60 -22.99
C ASP A 41 10.92 2.85 -22.09
N SER A 42 9.80 2.14 -22.33
CA SER A 42 8.59 2.26 -21.50
C SER A 42 8.84 1.79 -20.05
N GLN A 43 9.68 0.78 -19.86
CA GLN A 43 10.09 0.32 -18.52
C GLN A 43 10.96 1.36 -17.81
N LEU A 44 11.85 2.03 -18.56
CA LEU A 44 12.65 3.12 -18.01
C LEU A 44 11.74 4.24 -17.46
N TYR A 45 10.78 4.69 -18.27
CA TYR A 45 9.81 5.72 -17.85
C TYR A 45 8.99 5.27 -16.64
N PHE A 46 8.48 4.05 -16.66
CA PHE A 46 7.71 3.51 -15.51
C PHE A 46 8.54 3.51 -14.24
N ASN A 47 9.75 2.97 -14.27
CA ASN A 47 10.62 2.88 -13.10
C ASN A 47 11.07 4.25 -12.61
N ALA A 48 11.38 5.18 -13.52
CA ALA A 48 11.75 6.55 -13.18
C ALA A 48 10.60 7.28 -12.46
N LEU A 49 9.35 7.12 -12.95
CA LEU A 49 8.16 7.71 -12.33
C LEU A 49 7.76 7.00 -11.02
N PHE A 50 8.09 5.71 -10.89
CA PHE A 50 7.84 4.93 -9.68
C PHE A 50 8.74 5.36 -8.51
N PHE A 51 9.92 5.88 -8.77
CA PHE A 51 10.88 6.27 -7.74
C PHE A 51 10.36 7.34 -6.78
N PRO A 52 9.82 8.50 -7.22
CA PRO A 52 9.23 9.47 -6.31
C PRO A 52 7.99 8.94 -5.56
N ALA A 53 7.21 8.03 -6.16
CA ALA A 53 6.11 7.36 -5.48
C ALA A 53 6.59 6.49 -4.31
N GLN A 54 7.69 5.75 -4.48
CA GLN A 54 8.35 5.00 -3.41
C GLN A 54 8.90 5.91 -2.31
N GLY A 55 9.32 7.12 -2.65
CA GLY A 55 9.72 8.14 -1.69
C GLY A 55 8.63 8.48 -0.67
N ILE A 56 7.36 8.55 -1.12
CA ILE A 56 6.21 8.78 -0.23
C ILE A 56 6.05 7.60 0.75
N LEU A 57 6.11 6.36 0.25
CA LEU A 57 5.99 5.15 1.06
C LEU A 57 7.07 5.09 2.14
N LEU A 58 8.33 5.35 1.76
CA LEU A 58 9.46 5.41 2.69
C LEU A 58 9.27 6.49 3.76
N ALA A 59 8.95 7.71 3.37
CA ALA A 59 8.77 8.83 4.28
C ALA A 59 7.61 8.60 5.24
N ALA A 60 6.48 8.08 4.77
CA ALA A 60 5.37 7.66 5.61
C ALA A 60 5.80 6.59 6.62
N GLY A 61 6.57 5.59 6.16
CA GLY A 61 7.12 4.53 7.01
C GLY A 61 7.98 5.08 8.16
N PHE A 62 8.84 6.06 7.90
CA PHE A 62 9.62 6.72 8.95
C PHE A 62 8.76 7.43 10.00
N LEU A 63 7.60 7.95 9.61
CA LEU A 63 6.70 8.64 10.53
C LEU A 63 5.90 7.68 11.41
N TYR A 64 5.33 6.61 10.85
CA TYR A 64 4.40 5.77 11.61
C TYR A 64 5.07 4.56 12.27
N LYS A 65 6.12 3.96 11.69
CA LYS A 65 6.76 2.74 12.24
C LYS A 65 7.25 2.91 13.68
N PRO A 66 7.89 4.02 14.08
CA PRO A 66 8.28 4.24 15.48
C PRO A 66 7.09 4.36 16.43
N GLN A 67 5.92 4.73 15.93
CA GLN A 67 4.72 4.93 16.74
C GLN A 67 3.89 3.66 16.94
N LEU A 68 4.20 2.56 16.24
CA LEU A 68 3.41 1.32 16.30
C LEU A 68 3.36 0.72 17.72
N LEU A 69 4.47 0.76 18.45
CA LEU A 69 4.50 0.27 19.84
C LEU A 69 3.60 1.11 20.75
N ARG A 70 3.61 2.44 20.57
CA ARG A 70 2.72 3.36 21.33
C ARG A 70 1.26 3.10 20.97
N LEU A 71 0.95 2.86 19.69
CA LEU A 71 -0.39 2.52 19.23
C LEU A 71 -0.87 1.19 19.83
N ALA A 72 -0.01 0.18 19.91
CA ALA A 72 -0.32 -1.09 20.56
C ALA A 72 -0.67 -0.90 22.05
N ASN A 73 0.10 -0.07 22.77
CA ASN A 73 -0.16 0.25 24.17
C ASN A 73 -1.45 1.07 24.38
N ILE A 74 -1.78 1.98 23.46
CA ILE A 74 -3.05 2.74 23.52
C ILE A 74 -4.23 1.80 23.25
N TRP A 75 -4.08 0.87 22.29
CA TRP A 75 -5.12 -0.11 21.96
C TRP A 75 -5.46 -1.05 23.10
N SER A 76 -4.48 -1.47 23.91
CA SER A 76 -4.69 -2.36 25.07
C SER A 76 -5.61 -1.77 26.13
N ASN A 77 -5.80 -0.43 26.18
CA ASN A 77 -6.65 0.25 27.14
C ASN A 77 -7.99 0.67 26.50
N PRO A 78 -9.13 0.06 26.89
CA PRO A 78 -10.45 0.35 26.31
C PRO A 78 -10.86 1.82 26.38
N ARG A 79 -10.46 2.55 27.43
CA ARG A 79 -10.79 3.97 27.63
C ARG A 79 -10.05 4.89 26.65
N ARG A 80 -8.98 4.41 26.00
CA ARG A 80 -8.13 5.20 25.09
C ARG A 80 -8.39 4.93 23.61
N ARG A 81 -9.39 4.10 23.25
CA ARG A 81 -9.69 3.74 21.85
C ARG A 81 -9.98 4.95 20.96
N ARG A 82 -10.66 5.99 21.49
CA ARG A 82 -10.88 7.23 20.74
C ARG A 82 -9.58 7.94 20.36
N LYS A 83 -8.55 7.89 21.25
CA LYS A 83 -7.22 8.43 20.92
C LYS A 83 -6.54 7.61 19.84
N PHE A 84 -6.70 6.29 19.86
CA PHE A 84 -6.21 5.42 18.80
C PHE A 84 -6.81 5.83 17.43
N ASP A 85 -8.12 5.98 17.35
CA ASP A 85 -8.81 6.34 16.11
C ASP A 85 -8.38 7.73 15.61
N LEU A 86 -8.19 8.69 16.49
CA LEU A 86 -7.67 10.02 16.14
C LEU A 86 -6.25 9.96 15.59
N ILE A 87 -5.38 9.12 16.14
CA ILE A 87 -4.00 8.96 15.63
C ILE A 87 -4.03 8.29 14.25
N VAL A 88 -4.87 7.27 14.05
CA VAL A 88 -5.03 6.62 12.75
C VAL A 88 -5.51 7.62 11.71
N LEU A 89 -6.53 8.41 12.01
CA LEU A 89 -7.06 9.44 11.12
C LEU A 89 -6.01 10.53 10.82
N ALA A 90 -5.31 11.01 11.85
CA ALA A 90 -4.25 12.01 11.70
C ALA A 90 -3.13 11.49 10.78
N MET A 91 -2.75 10.22 10.91
CA MET A 91 -1.70 9.62 10.09
C MET A 91 -2.14 9.49 8.61
N ILE A 92 -3.40 9.10 8.36
CA ILE A 92 -3.97 9.09 7.01
C ILE A 92 -3.96 10.50 6.42
N ALA A 93 -4.34 11.52 7.20
CA ALA A 93 -4.30 12.90 6.77
C ALA A 93 -2.87 13.37 6.42
N VAL A 94 -1.87 12.98 7.22
CA VAL A 94 -0.45 13.27 6.94
C VAL A 94 0.00 12.60 5.65
N ILE A 95 -0.33 11.32 5.41
CA ILE A 95 0.00 10.62 4.17
C ILE A 95 -0.64 11.33 2.96
N THR A 96 -1.91 11.72 3.09
CA THR A 96 -2.62 12.47 2.03
C THR A 96 -1.95 13.82 1.76
N LEU A 97 -1.57 14.56 2.81
CA LEU A 97 -0.88 15.85 2.69
C LEU A 97 0.51 15.69 2.03
N MET A 98 1.25 14.64 2.40
CA MET A 98 2.54 14.32 1.77
C MET A 98 2.36 14.00 0.28
N THR A 99 1.34 13.22 -0.07
CA THR A 99 1.02 12.90 -1.46
C THR A 99 0.68 14.16 -2.25
N ALA A 100 -0.17 15.04 -1.68
CA ALA A 100 -0.51 16.32 -2.30
C ALA A 100 0.72 17.23 -2.46
N GLY A 101 1.58 17.31 -1.44
CA GLY A 101 2.83 18.06 -1.50
C GLY A 101 3.78 17.52 -2.59
N THR A 102 3.88 16.20 -2.73
CA THR A 102 4.68 15.56 -3.79
C THR A 102 4.09 15.84 -5.17
N LEU A 103 2.75 15.85 -5.32
CA LEU A 103 2.09 16.22 -6.58
C LEU A 103 2.45 17.65 -7.00
N VAL A 104 2.36 18.61 -6.08
CA VAL A 104 2.73 20.01 -6.34
C VAL A 104 4.22 20.12 -6.68
N PHE A 105 5.08 19.47 -5.92
CA PHE A 105 6.53 19.46 -6.17
C PHE A 105 6.86 18.88 -7.55
N MET A 106 6.25 17.75 -7.92
CA MET A 106 6.46 17.12 -9.23
C MET A 106 5.97 18.00 -10.37
N GLY A 107 4.84 18.69 -10.22
CA GLY A 107 4.34 19.59 -11.24
C GLY A 107 5.20 20.82 -11.47
N TRP A 108 5.92 21.27 -10.46
CA TRP A 108 6.73 22.49 -10.54
C TRP A 108 8.21 22.22 -10.84
N LEU A 109 8.87 21.36 -10.05
CA LEU A 109 10.30 21.08 -10.14
C LEU A 109 10.64 19.64 -10.54
N GLY A 110 9.83 18.66 -10.13
CA GLY A 110 10.18 17.26 -10.24
C GLY A 110 10.32 16.81 -11.70
N ILE A 111 9.36 17.16 -12.57
CA ILE A 111 9.40 16.80 -13.99
C ILE A 111 10.61 17.43 -14.71
N PRO A 112 10.91 18.73 -14.58
CA PRO A 112 12.13 19.32 -15.16
C PRO A 112 13.42 18.67 -14.64
N ILE A 113 13.50 18.39 -13.35
CA ILE A 113 14.67 17.71 -12.75
C ILE A 113 14.84 16.30 -13.33
N MET A 114 13.74 15.53 -13.44
CA MET A 114 13.79 14.19 -14.02
C MET A 114 14.20 14.24 -15.49
N SER A 115 13.66 15.17 -16.27
CA SER A 115 14.05 15.34 -17.68
C SER A 115 15.54 15.67 -17.83
N PHE A 116 16.06 16.51 -16.94
CA PHE A 116 17.49 16.84 -16.91
C PHE A 116 18.37 15.63 -16.51
N MET A 117 17.96 14.88 -15.47
CA MET A 117 18.74 13.74 -14.97
C MET A 117 18.79 12.55 -15.93
N TYR A 118 17.68 12.26 -16.60
CA TYR A 118 17.56 11.11 -17.49
C TYR A 118 17.85 11.44 -18.95
N GLY A 119 17.97 12.72 -19.31
CA GLY A 119 18.21 13.16 -20.68
C GLY A 119 17.04 12.90 -21.64
N VAL A 120 15.82 12.74 -21.11
CA VAL A 120 14.57 12.44 -21.85
C VAL A 120 13.48 13.40 -21.43
N ASP A 121 12.54 13.69 -22.36
CA ASP A 121 11.41 14.58 -22.08
C ASP A 121 10.32 13.85 -21.29
N PHE A 122 10.23 14.15 -19.99
CA PHE A 122 9.16 13.66 -19.10
C PHE A 122 7.89 14.53 -19.16
N GLU A 123 7.91 15.68 -19.85
CA GLU A 123 6.75 16.54 -19.95
C GLU A 123 5.57 15.84 -20.65
N ALA A 124 5.87 15.05 -21.67
CA ALA A 124 4.88 14.22 -22.38
C ALA A 124 4.19 13.20 -21.46
N TYR A 125 4.80 12.84 -20.34
CA TYR A 125 4.30 11.84 -19.37
C TYR A 125 3.82 12.47 -18.07
N ARG A 126 3.60 13.79 -18.02
CA ARG A 126 3.16 14.53 -16.83
C ARG A 126 1.93 13.92 -16.14
N GLN A 127 0.92 13.55 -16.92
CA GLN A 127 -0.31 12.91 -16.39
C GLN A 127 -0.02 11.54 -15.76
N VAL A 128 0.84 10.76 -16.41
CA VAL A 128 1.28 9.44 -15.93
C VAL A 128 2.05 9.59 -14.62
N ALA A 129 2.90 10.63 -14.49
CA ALA A 129 3.63 10.96 -13.28
C ALA A 129 2.67 11.26 -12.11
N TYR A 130 1.63 12.05 -12.34
CA TYR A 130 0.64 12.34 -11.31
C TYR A 130 -0.12 11.10 -10.86
N LEU A 131 -0.56 10.25 -11.79
CA LEU A 131 -1.21 8.97 -11.46
C LEU A 131 -0.28 8.07 -10.62
N MET A 132 1.01 8.03 -10.95
CA MET A 132 1.99 7.23 -10.22
C MET A 132 2.20 7.75 -8.80
N ILE A 133 2.25 9.08 -8.58
CA ILE A 133 2.36 9.68 -7.25
C ILE A 133 1.12 9.39 -6.41
N VAL A 134 -0.07 9.48 -7.00
CA VAL A 134 -1.31 9.09 -6.30
C VAL A 134 -1.26 7.63 -5.91
N ALA A 135 -0.80 6.75 -6.80
CA ALA A 135 -0.61 5.33 -6.49
C ALA A 135 0.38 5.12 -5.32
N GLY A 136 1.48 5.89 -5.27
CA GLY A 136 2.44 5.87 -4.15
C GLY A 136 1.80 6.29 -2.83
N GLY A 137 0.95 7.31 -2.82
CA GLY A 137 0.19 7.72 -1.64
C GLY A 137 -0.80 6.65 -1.16
N VAL A 138 -1.49 5.99 -2.11
CA VAL A 138 -2.37 4.87 -1.83
C VAL A 138 -1.58 3.69 -1.26
N SER A 139 -0.40 3.36 -1.83
CA SER A 139 0.49 2.31 -1.32
C SER A 139 0.97 2.61 0.11
N ALA A 140 1.30 3.87 0.41
CA ALA A 140 1.67 4.29 1.76
C ALA A 140 0.50 4.12 2.76
N ALA A 141 -0.73 4.42 2.34
CA ALA A 141 -1.92 4.20 3.16
C ALA A 141 -2.19 2.70 3.40
N ILE A 142 -1.94 1.85 2.39
CA ILE A 142 -2.04 0.38 2.50
C ILE A 142 -1.03 -0.14 3.53
N ASP A 143 0.25 0.25 3.42
CA ASP A 143 1.31 -0.19 4.34
C ASP A 143 1.00 0.22 5.79
N PHE A 144 0.55 1.46 5.99
CA PHE A 144 0.09 1.93 7.29
C PHE A 144 -1.12 1.13 7.81
N LEU A 145 -2.16 0.93 6.99
CA LEU A 145 -3.37 0.21 7.41
C LEU A 145 -3.06 -1.25 7.74
N TYR A 146 -2.19 -1.90 6.96
CA TYR A 146 -1.70 -3.23 7.25
C TYR A 146 -0.93 -3.29 8.58
N ALA A 147 -0.07 -2.29 8.84
CA ALA A 147 0.63 -2.18 10.11
C ALA A 147 -0.36 -2.05 11.31
N ILE A 148 -1.45 -1.29 11.14
CA ILE A 148 -2.51 -1.19 12.15
C ILE A 148 -3.23 -2.53 12.35
N ILE A 149 -3.57 -3.26 11.30
CA ILE A 149 -4.18 -4.60 11.39
C ILE A 149 -3.24 -5.56 12.13
N THR A 150 -1.95 -5.44 11.92
CA THR A 150 -0.91 -6.22 12.64
C THR A 150 -0.86 -5.86 14.13
N VAL A 151 -0.96 -4.59 14.47
CA VAL A 151 -1.08 -4.11 15.88
C VAL A 151 -2.33 -4.71 16.55
N LEU A 152 -3.42 -4.87 15.82
CA LEU A 152 -4.65 -5.51 16.29
C LEU A 152 -4.53 -7.04 16.40
N ARG A 153 -3.38 -7.64 16.07
CA ARG A 153 -3.11 -9.09 16.05
C ARG A 153 -4.07 -9.88 15.14
N ARG A 154 -4.53 -9.28 14.06
CA ARG A 154 -5.45 -9.88 13.07
C ARG A 154 -4.83 -9.96 11.66
N GLN A 155 -3.52 -10.14 11.57
CA GLN A 155 -2.77 -10.17 10.30
C GLN A 155 -3.24 -11.25 9.32
N SER A 156 -3.75 -12.39 9.81
CA SER A 156 -4.32 -13.44 8.96
C SER A 156 -5.56 -12.99 8.17
N SER A 157 -6.31 -12.01 8.67
CA SER A 157 -7.46 -11.47 7.96
C SER A 157 -7.06 -10.67 6.71
N ALA A 158 -5.84 -10.12 6.67
CA ALA A 158 -5.35 -9.36 5.53
C ALA A 158 -4.99 -10.26 4.32
N THR A 159 -4.71 -11.54 4.52
CA THR A 159 -4.29 -12.45 3.43
C THR A 159 -5.32 -12.54 2.30
N LYS A 160 -6.63 -12.57 2.62
CA LYS A 160 -7.70 -12.63 1.61
C LYS A 160 -7.74 -11.37 0.72
N PRO A 161 -7.75 -10.13 1.24
CA PRO A 161 -7.60 -8.91 0.45
C PRO A 161 -6.42 -8.95 -0.52
N TYR A 162 -5.24 -9.35 -0.05
CA TYR A 162 -4.05 -9.45 -0.89
C TYR A 162 -4.20 -10.50 -2.00
N ALA A 163 -4.75 -11.68 -1.71
CA ALA A 163 -4.97 -12.72 -2.71
C ALA A 163 -5.96 -12.29 -3.80
N ILE A 164 -7.07 -11.64 -3.43
CA ILE A 164 -8.07 -11.12 -4.36
C ILE A 164 -7.43 -10.05 -5.26
N THR A 165 -6.69 -9.10 -4.66
CA THR A 165 -6.03 -8.04 -5.42
C THR A 165 -4.92 -8.59 -6.32
N PHE A 166 -4.20 -9.61 -5.89
CA PHE A 166 -3.19 -10.25 -6.73
C PHE A 166 -3.83 -10.87 -7.99
N ALA A 167 -4.94 -11.62 -7.85
CA ALA A 167 -5.67 -12.16 -8.99
C ALA A 167 -6.17 -11.03 -9.93
N PHE A 168 -6.69 -9.94 -9.38
CA PHE A 168 -7.10 -8.76 -10.12
C PHE A 168 -5.92 -8.11 -10.86
N SER A 169 -4.77 -7.98 -10.21
CA SER A 169 -3.58 -7.34 -10.78
C SER A 169 -2.97 -8.10 -11.96
N LEU A 170 -3.18 -9.40 -12.06
CA LEU A 170 -2.75 -10.19 -13.22
C LEU A 170 -3.55 -9.88 -14.47
N MET A 171 -4.85 -9.56 -14.33
CA MET A 171 -5.76 -9.40 -15.46
C MET A 171 -5.88 -7.93 -15.91
N VAL A 172 -6.16 -7.03 -14.97
CA VAL A 172 -6.55 -5.65 -15.29
C VAL A 172 -5.37 -4.80 -15.79
N PRO A 173 -4.22 -4.74 -15.12
CA PRO A 173 -3.05 -4.03 -15.65
C PRO A 173 -2.62 -4.55 -17.01
N THR A 174 -2.59 -5.87 -17.20
CA THR A 174 -2.21 -6.51 -18.47
C THR A 174 -3.15 -6.09 -19.60
N ALA A 175 -4.47 -6.11 -19.37
CA ALA A 175 -5.45 -5.65 -20.35
C ALA A 175 -5.31 -4.15 -20.67
N LEU A 176 -5.09 -3.31 -19.65
CA LEU A 176 -4.91 -1.86 -19.83
C LEU A 176 -3.61 -1.51 -20.54
N ILE A 177 -2.53 -2.26 -20.32
CA ILE A 177 -1.26 -2.11 -21.05
C ILE A 177 -1.49 -2.36 -22.53
N TRP A 178 -2.23 -3.40 -22.87
CA TRP A 178 -2.54 -3.72 -24.26
C TRP A 178 -3.34 -2.60 -24.98
N LEU A 179 -4.24 -1.92 -24.23
CA LEU A 179 -5.09 -0.86 -24.77
C LEU A 179 -4.41 0.52 -24.86
N THR A 180 -3.63 0.90 -23.85
CA THR A 180 -3.14 2.28 -23.68
C THR A 180 -1.64 2.37 -23.33
N GLY A 181 -0.92 1.27 -23.43
CA GLY A 181 0.53 1.23 -23.22
C GLY A 181 0.94 1.62 -21.79
N LEU A 182 1.92 2.52 -21.68
CA LEU A 182 2.48 2.97 -20.39
C LEU A 182 1.43 3.59 -19.47
N THR A 183 0.50 4.37 -20.01
CA THR A 183 -0.60 4.95 -19.23
C THR A 183 -1.47 3.85 -18.63
N GLY A 184 -1.73 2.77 -19.39
CA GLY A 184 -2.45 1.60 -18.94
C GLY A 184 -1.72 0.84 -17.80
N ALA A 185 -0.40 0.75 -17.89
CA ALA A 185 0.40 0.13 -16.83
C ALA A 185 0.23 0.87 -15.50
N VAL A 186 0.34 2.21 -15.50
CA VAL A 186 0.21 3.03 -14.31
C VAL A 186 -1.23 3.09 -13.81
N ALA A 187 -2.21 3.22 -14.70
CA ALA A 187 -3.63 3.20 -14.34
C ALA A 187 -4.05 1.84 -13.75
N GLY A 188 -3.57 0.74 -14.33
CA GLY A 188 -3.80 -0.61 -13.81
C GLY A 188 -3.15 -0.85 -12.45
N TYR A 189 -1.94 -0.32 -12.26
CA TYR A 189 -1.26 -0.32 -10.96
C TYR A 189 -2.09 0.45 -9.91
N LEU A 190 -2.48 1.68 -10.22
CA LEU A 190 -3.32 2.50 -9.34
C LEU A 190 -4.65 1.80 -9.01
N ALA A 191 -5.32 1.22 -10.01
CA ALA A 191 -6.58 0.49 -9.81
C ALA A 191 -6.40 -0.69 -8.84
N SER A 192 -5.29 -1.45 -8.97
CA SER A 192 -4.96 -2.55 -8.08
C SER A 192 -4.71 -2.06 -6.65
N MET A 193 -3.99 -0.94 -6.47
CA MET A 193 -3.74 -0.35 -5.16
C MET A 193 -5.02 0.20 -4.52
N VAL A 194 -5.88 0.86 -5.28
CA VAL A 194 -7.18 1.35 -4.78
C VAL A 194 -8.08 0.20 -4.35
N LEU A 195 -8.13 -0.89 -5.12
CA LEU A 195 -8.86 -2.10 -4.75
C LEU A 195 -8.35 -2.69 -3.44
N LEU A 196 -7.02 -2.82 -3.29
CA LEU A 196 -6.40 -3.35 -2.08
C LEU A 196 -6.70 -2.47 -0.87
N LEU A 197 -6.59 -1.15 -1.01
CA LEU A 197 -6.91 -0.20 0.06
C LEU A 197 -8.39 -0.32 0.48
N ALA A 198 -9.30 -0.43 -0.48
CA ALA A 198 -10.73 -0.60 -0.20
C ALA A 198 -11.01 -1.90 0.56
N LEU A 199 -10.45 -3.02 0.11
CA LEU A 199 -10.61 -4.33 0.76
C LEU A 199 -10.01 -4.34 2.18
N LEU A 200 -8.82 -3.77 2.36
CA LEU A 200 -8.20 -3.66 3.70
C LEU A 200 -8.99 -2.73 4.61
N SER A 201 -9.57 -1.65 4.09
CA SER A 201 -10.43 -0.75 4.86
C SER A 201 -11.69 -1.45 5.33
N ILE A 202 -12.33 -2.24 4.47
CA ILE A 202 -13.50 -3.07 4.83
C ILE A 202 -13.10 -4.07 5.93
N GLU A 203 -11.97 -4.74 5.78
CA GLU A 203 -11.50 -5.71 6.77
C GLU A 203 -11.16 -5.04 8.11
N TYR A 204 -10.52 -3.87 8.08
CA TYR A 204 -10.29 -3.08 9.28
C TYR A 204 -11.59 -2.72 10.00
N HIS A 205 -12.62 -2.29 9.27
CA HIS A 205 -13.93 -1.99 9.85
C HIS A 205 -14.60 -3.22 10.47
N ARG A 206 -14.52 -4.38 9.82
CA ARG A 206 -15.03 -5.67 10.37
C ARG A 206 -14.33 -6.02 11.68
N ILE A 207 -12.99 -5.98 11.69
CA ILE A 207 -12.19 -6.24 12.90
C ILE A 207 -12.60 -5.30 14.04
N ARG A 208 -12.87 -4.03 13.74
CA ARG A 208 -13.30 -3.04 14.73
C ARG A 208 -14.68 -3.34 15.30
N GLN A 209 -15.61 -3.79 14.48
CA GLN A 209 -16.96 -4.19 14.90
C GLN A 209 -16.91 -5.42 15.81
N ASP A 210 -16.25 -6.51 15.40
CA ASP A 210 -16.06 -7.72 16.19
C ASP A 210 -15.47 -7.43 17.58
N LEU A 211 -14.46 -6.57 17.65
CA LEU A 211 -13.80 -6.20 18.90
C LEU A 211 -14.67 -5.27 19.78
N SER A 212 -15.62 -4.54 19.18
CA SER A 212 -16.58 -3.72 19.91
C SER A 212 -17.68 -4.58 20.53
N GLU A 213 -18.21 -5.58 19.81
CA GLU A 213 -19.25 -6.49 20.25
C GLU A 213 -18.75 -7.39 21.37
N LYS A 214 -17.55 -7.97 21.24
CA LYS A 214 -16.94 -8.82 22.26
C LYS A 214 -16.71 -8.09 23.59
N ASN A 215 -16.59 -6.78 23.58
CA ASN A 215 -16.46 -5.95 24.78
C ASN A 215 -17.82 -5.54 25.39
N ARG A 216 -18.93 -5.63 24.63
CA ARG A 216 -20.27 -5.32 25.12
C ARG A 216 -20.97 -6.52 25.77
N SER A 217 -20.46 -7.75 25.57
CA SER A 217 -20.99 -8.99 26.19
C SER A 217 -20.02 -9.58 27.22
N PRO A 218 -19.75 -8.93 28.36
CA PRO A 218 -18.97 -9.53 29.46
C PRO A 218 -19.79 -10.44 30.39
N PHE A 219 -21.08 -10.69 30.09
CA PHE A 219 -22.01 -11.32 31.05
C PHE A 219 -22.62 -12.63 30.57
N HIS A 220 -21.99 -13.43 29.70
CA HIS A 220 -22.42 -14.80 29.42
C HIS A 220 -21.20 -15.73 29.34
N ALA A 221 -20.57 -15.99 30.48
CA ALA A 221 -19.72 -17.15 30.76
C ALA A 221 -19.80 -17.45 32.25
#